data_a750a14c293151a32a8665406777a8ea
#
_entry.id   a750a14c293151a32a8665406777a8ea
#
_cell.length_a   1.000
_cell.length_b   1.000
_cell.length_c   1.000
_cell.angle_alpha   90.00
_cell.angle_beta   90.00
_cell.angle_gamma   90.00
#
_symmetry.space_group_name_H-M   'P 1'
#
loop_
_entity.id
_entity.type
_entity.pdbx_description
1 polymer ?
#
loop_
_entity_poly.entity_id
_entity_poly.type
_entity_poly.pdbx_seq_one_letter_code
_entity_poly.pdbx_strand_id
1 'polypeptide(L)'
;MVGSAIRRKLDAEGFTDVLLRSRSELDLCDRAATFDFFSQTRPAVVILAAAKVGGIMANNSSPVDFLSENLQIQVNTLDAALEHGVRRLLFLGSSCIYPKFAPQPISESS
;
A
#
# COMPACT_ATOMS: atom_id res chain seq x y z
N MET A 1 9.50 1.91 -6.29
CA MET A 1 10.82 1.66 -5.64
C MET A 1 10.72 0.64 -4.51
N VAL A 2 9.97 0.90 -3.45
CA VAL A 2 9.86 0.00 -2.28
C VAL A 2 9.28 -1.36 -2.65
N GLY A 3 8.17 -1.41 -3.38
CA GLY A 3 7.58 -2.67 -3.82
C GLY A 3 8.53 -3.55 -4.62
N SER A 4 9.32 -2.96 -5.52
CA SER A 4 10.32 -3.71 -6.30
C SER A 4 11.46 -4.24 -5.42
N ALA A 5 11.86 -3.52 -4.38
CA ALA A 5 12.86 -3.98 -3.44
C ALA A 5 12.35 -5.18 -2.62
N ILE A 6 11.10 -5.10 -2.14
CA ILE A 6 10.43 -6.19 -1.44
C ILE A 6 10.34 -7.43 -2.34
N ARG A 7 9.93 -7.25 -3.60
CA ARG A 7 9.87 -8.34 -4.57
C ARG A 7 11.21 -9.03 -4.72
N ARG A 8 12.29 -8.29 -4.97
CA ARG A 8 13.64 -8.88 -5.09
C ARG A 8 14.06 -9.66 -3.85
N LYS A 9 13.71 -9.16 -2.65
CA LYS A 9 14.01 -9.85 -1.41
C LYS A 9 13.23 -11.15 -1.29
N LEU A 10 11.95 -11.15 -1.60
CA LEU A 10 11.11 -12.35 -1.59
C LEU A 10 11.61 -13.40 -2.58
N ASP A 11 11.98 -13.00 -3.79
CA ASP A 11 12.56 -13.89 -4.78
C ASP A 11 13.89 -14.51 -4.29
N ALA A 12 14.76 -13.72 -3.66
CA ALA A 12 16.01 -14.18 -3.09
C ALA A 12 15.82 -15.16 -1.93
N GLU A 13 14.72 -15.03 -1.17
CA GLU A 13 14.37 -15.96 -0.08
C GLU A 13 13.59 -17.20 -0.57
N GLY A 14 13.39 -17.35 -1.88
CA GLY A 14 12.76 -18.52 -2.48
C GLY A 14 11.23 -18.50 -2.53
N PHE A 15 10.59 -17.38 -2.29
CA PHE A 15 9.14 -17.25 -2.47
C PHE A 15 8.80 -17.15 -3.96
N THR A 16 8.09 -18.14 -4.49
CA THR A 16 7.75 -18.23 -5.91
C THR A 16 6.29 -17.83 -6.20
N ASP A 17 5.43 -17.85 -5.19
CA ASP A 17 4.00 -17.57 -5.32
C ASP A 17 3.71 -16.11 -4.90
N VAL A 18 4.37 -15.16 -5.56
CA VAL A 18 4.23 -13.74 -5.30
C VAL A 18 3.47 -13.08 -6.44
N LEU A 19 2.28 -12.57 -6.13
CA LEU A 19 1.44 -11.86 -7.09
C LEU A 19 1.78 -10.38 -7.10
N LEU A 20 1.97 -9.85 -8.30
CA LEU A 20 2.14 -8.42 -8.54
C LEU A 20 1.20 -7.97 -9.64
N ARG A 21 0.72 -6.74 -9.53
CA ARG A 21 -0.03 -6.07 -10.60
C ARG A 21 0.45 -4.65 -10.73
N SER A 22 0.57 -4.19 -11.96
CA SER A 22 0.75 -2.77 -12.24
C SER A 22 -0.57 -2.03 -12.06
N ARG A 23 -0.51 -0.69 -11.97
CA ARG A 23 -1.70 0.13 -11.87
C ARG A 23 -2.65 -0.04 -13.08
N SER A 24 -2.09 -0.29 -14.25
CA SER A 24 -2.89 -0.55 -15.47
C SER A 24 -3.62 -1.90 -15.45
N GLU A 25 -3.10 -2.86 -14.70
CA GLU A 25 -3.73 -4.18 -14.53
C GLU A 25 -4.71 -4.23 -13.37
N LEU A 26 -4.44 -3.47 -12.31
CA LEU A 26 -5.27 -3.38 -11.12
C LEU A 26 -5.17 -1.98 -10.51
N ASP A 27 -6.20 -1.18 -10.68
CA ASP A 27 -6.33 0.11 -9.99
C ASP A 27 -7.01 -0.11 -8.63
N LEU A 28 -6.26 0.06 -7.55
CA LEU A 28 -6.77 -0.11 -6.19
C LEU A 28 -7.76 0.99 -5.77
N CYS A 29 -7.89 2.07 -6.55
CA CYS A 29 -8.99 3.03 -6.40
C CYS A 29 -10.32 2.47 -6.89
N ASP A 30 -10.30 1.48 -7.77
CA ASP A 30 -11.48 0.76 -8.21
C ASP A 30 -11.82 -0.34 -7.20
N ARG A 31 -12.87 -0.11 -6.41
CA ARG A 31 -13.28 -1.03 -5.36
C ARG A 31 -13.72 -2.39 -5.91
N ALA A 32 -14.50 -2.41 -6.99
CA ALA A 32 -14.98 -3.65 -7.59
C ALA A 32 -13.82 -4.50 -8.12
N ALA A 33 -12.90 -3.89 -8.87
CA ALA A 33 -11.73 -4.56 -9.39
C ALA A 33 -10.81 -5.10 -8.26
N THR A 34 -10.67 -4.34 -7.17
CA THR A 34 -9.90 -4.76 -6.00
C THR A 34 -10.53 -6.00 -5.33
N PHE A 35 -11.84 -5.98 -5.09
CA PHE A 35 -12.56 -7.10 -4.50
C PHE A 35 -12.52 -8.34 -5.40
N ASP A 36 -12.71 -8.18 -6.71
CA ASP A 36 -12.61 -9.28 -7.66
C ASP A 36 -11.22 -9.93 -7.65
N PHE A 37 -10.17 -9.12 -7.63
CA PHE A 37 -8.80 -9.62 -7.53
C PHE A 37 -8.57 -10.45 -6.27
N PHE A 38 -9.00 -9.95 -5.10
CA PHE A 38 -8.88 -10.68 -3.84
C PHE A 38 -9.73 -11.95 -3.82
N SER A 39 -10.92 -11.89 -4.37
CA SER A 39 -11.82 -13.06 -4.51
C SER A 39 -11.19 -14.17 -5.33
N GLN A 40 -10.58 -13.82 -6.46
CA GLN A 40 -9.98 -14.79 -7.38
C GLN A 40 -8.64 -15.36 -6.87
N THR A 41 -7.82 -14.53 -6.24
CA THR A 41 -6.45 -14.90 -5.86
C THR A 41 -6.32 -15.39 -4.43
N ARG A 42 -7.23 -14.99 -3.53
CA ARG A 42 -7.24 -15.39 -2.11
C ARG A 42 -5.87 -15.32 -1.44
N PRO A 43 -5.17 -14.19 -1.45
CA PRO A 43 -3.84 -14.09 -0.88
C PRO A 43 -3.88 -14.32 0.64
N ALA A 44 -2.93 -15.09 1.16
CA ALA A 44 -2.79 -15.30 2.61
C ALA A 44 -2.08 -14.12 3.28
N VAL A 45 -1.18 -13.46 2.57
CA VAL A 45 -0.40 -12.32 3.04
C VAL A 45 -0.48 -11.20 2.00
N VAL A 46 -0.70 -9.99 2.44
CA VAL A 46 -0.71 -8.79 1.59
C VAL A 46 0.33 -7.81 2.09
N ILE A 47 1.14 -7.29 1.19
CA ILE A 47 2.05 -6.18 1.46
C ILE A 47 1.60 -5.00 0.60
N LEU A 48 0.99 -3.99 1.23
CA LEU A 48 0.51 -2.80 0.55
C LEU A 48 1.63 -1.76 0.47
N ALA A 49 2.29 -1.74 -0.69
CA ALA A 49 3.34 -0.78 -1.01
C ALA A 49 2.88 0.24 -2.08
N ALA A 50 1.59 0.23 -2.40
CA ALA A 50 1.00 1.13 -3.38
C ALA A 50 0.51 2.41 -2.70
N ALA A 51 0.87 3.54 -3.29
CA ALA A 51 0.37 4.86 -2.91
C ALA A 51 0.58 5.83 -4.06
N LYS A 52 -0.25 6.88 -4.12
CA LYS A 52 0.06 8.06 -4.91
C LYS A 52 1.10 8.87 -4.16
N VAL A 53 2.30 8.94 -4.72
CA VAL A 53 3.43 9.66 -4.13
C VAL A 53 3.88 10.80 -5.03
N GLY A 54 4.38 11.87 -4.43
CA GLY A 54 4.94 13.02 -5.14
C GLY A 54 5.80 13.84 -4.19
N GLY A 55 6.57 14.76 -4.74
CA GLY A 55 7.34 15.70 -3.93
C GLY A 55 6.45 16.72 -3.20
N ILE A 56 7.05 17.53 -2.34
CA ILE A 56 6.36 18.57 -1.56
C ILE A 56 5.53 19.50 -2.45
N MET A 57 6.07 19.88 -3.62
CA MET A 57 5.37 20.75 -4.58
C MET A 57 4.10 20.10 -5.13
N ALA A 58 4.17 18.83 -5.50
CA ALA A 58 3.02 18.10 -6.03
C ALA A 58 1.92 17.94 -4.97
N ASN A 59 2.28 17.64 -3.73
CA ASN A 59 1.34 17.56 -2.62
C ASN A 59 0.67 18.91 -2.33
N ASN A 60 1.41 20.02 -2.44
CA ASN A 60 0.85 21.37 -2.24
C ASN A 60 -0.08 21.81 -3.37
N SER A 61 0.19 21.39 -4.61
CA SER A 61 -0.61 21.80 -5.77
C SER A 61 -1.92 21.00 -5.91
N SER A 62 -1.95 19.76 -5.43
CA SER A 62 -3.11 18.86 -5.57
C SER A 62 -3.38 18.04 -4.30
N PRO A 63 -3.53 18.69 -3.12
CA PRO A 63 -3.61 17.97 -1.85
C PRO A 63 -4.83 17.05 -1.76
N VAL A 64 -5.96 17.43 -2.34
CA VAL A 64 -7.19 16.65 -2.33
C VAL A 64 -7.02 15.36 -3.12
N ASP A 65 -6.39 15.43 -4.30
CA ASP A 65 -6.19 14.26 -5.15
C ASP A 65 -5.27 13.22 -4.46
N PHE A 66 -4.18 13.68 -3.83
CA PHE A 66 -3.29 12.81 -3.08
C PHE A 66 -3.99 12.15 -1.90
N LEU A 67 -4.75 12.93 -1.12
CA LEU A 67 -5.51 12.42 0.01
C LEU A 67 -6.58 11.42 -0.45
N SER A 68 -7.40 11.80 -1.42
CA SER A 68 -8.51 10.98 -1.90
C SER A 68 -8.05 9.65 -2.49
N GLU A 69 -7.07 9.66 -3.40
CA GLU A 69 -6.57 8.42 -3.99
C GLU A 69 -5.94 7.50 -2.94
N ASN A 70 -5.13 8.05 -2.04
CA ASN A 70 -4.49 7.23 -1.01
C ASN A 70 -5.50 6.63 -0.03
N LEU A 71 -6.52 7.37 0.36
CA LEU A 71 -7.60 6.85 1.20
C LEU A 71 -8.38 5.74 0.49
N GLN A 72 -8.70 5.91 -0.79
CA GLN A 72 -9.39 4.88 -1.56
C GLN A 72 -8.57 3.60 -1.66
N ILE A 73 -7.27 3.69 -1.98
CA ILE A 73 -6.36 2.55 -2.03
C ILE A 73 -6.36 1.81 -0.69
N GLN A 74 -6.24 2.54 0.42
CA GLN A 74 -6.20 1.95 1.76
C GLN A 74 -7.52 1.26 2.10
N VAL A 75 -8.63 1.97 2.01
CA VAL A 75 -9.95 1.45 2.38
C VAL A 75 -10.31 0.24 1.53
N ASN A 76 -10.17 0.32 0.21
CA ASN A 76 -10.50 -0.78 -0.67
C ASN A 76 -9.66 -2.03 -0.39
N THR A 77 -8.36 -1.84 -0.16
CA THR A 77 -7.44 -2.96 0.13
C THR A 77 -7.72 -3.58 1.49
N LEU A 78 -7.95 -2.77 2.53
CA LEU A 78 -8.22 -3.27 3.87
C LEU A 78 -9.56 -4.02 3.94
N ASP A 79 -10.61 -3.46 3.35
CA ASP A 79 -11.92 -4.10 3.29
C ASP A 79 -11.87 -5.43 2.51
N ALA A 80 -11.23 -5.43 1.33
CA ALA A 80 -11.08 -6.63 0.52
C ALA A 80 -10.26 -7.70 1.25
N ALA A 81 -9.20 -7.31 1.94
CA ALA A 81 -8.38 -8.22 2.74
C ALA A 81 -9.17 -8.87 3.88
N LEU A 82 -9.98 -8.08 4.57
CA LEU A 82 -10.84 -8.57 5.65
C LEU A 82 -11.89 -9.54 5.12
N GLU A 83 -12.60 -9.17 4.06
CA GLU A 83 -13.69 -9.99 3.49
C GLU A 83 -13.18 -11.31 2.92
N HIS A 84 -11.99 -11.32 2.33
CA HIS A 84 -11.45 -12.52 1.68
C HIS A 84 -10.46 -13.31 2.54
N GLY A 85 -10.41 -13.03 3.85
CA GLY A 85 -9.69 -13.86 4.81
C GLY A 85 -8.18 -13.76 4.74
N VAL A 86 -7.62 -12.61 4.36
CA VAL A 86 -6.17 -12.36 4.44
C VAL A 86 -5.72 -12.49 5.88
N ARG A 87 -4.71 -13.34 6.12
CA ARG A 87 -4.23 -13.63 7.47
C ARG A 87 -3.26 -12.59 8.02
N ARG A 88 -2.49 -11.96 7.14
CA ARG A 88 -1.52 -10.92 7.50
C ARG A 88 -1.52 -9.82 6.45
N LEU A 89 -1.56 -8.59 6.91
CA LEU A 89 -1.44 -7.43 6.06
C LEU A 89 -0.35 -6.52 6.63
N LEU A 90 0.63 -6.19 5.78
CA LEU A 90 1.64 -5.18 6.05
C LEU A 90 1.29 -3.93 5.25
N PHE A 91 0.92 -2.87 5.94
CA PHE A 91 0.71 -1.56 5.36
C PHE A 91 1.94 -0.68 5.60
N LEU A 92 2.54 -0.21 4.52
CA LEU A 92 3.71 0.67 4.61
C LEU A 92 3.25 2.10 4.87
N GLY A 93 3.53 2.59 6.07
CA GLY A 93 3.26 3.97 6.46
C GLY A 93 4.33 4.95 5.98
N SER A 94 4.32 6.12 6.58
CA SER A 94 5.28 7.18 6.30
C SER A 94 5.74 7.83 7.60
N SER A 95 6.99 8.28 7.66
CA SER A 95 7.48 9.10 8.77
C SER A 95 6.76 10.45 8.89
N CYS A 96 6.04 10.86 7.84
CA CYS A 96 5.26 12.10 7.85
C CYS A 96 4.03 12.06 8.77
N ILE A 97 3.70 10.91 9.36
CA ILE A 97 2.67 10.83 10.40
C ILE A 97 3.11 11.44 11.74
N TYR A 98 4.42 11.55 11.94
CA TYR A 98 4.97 12.14 13.17
C TYR A 98 5.00 13.67 13.12
N PRO A 99 4.97 14.35 14.26
CA PRO A 99 5.05 15.80 14.31
C PRO A 99 6.32 16.34 13.65
N LYS A 100 6.20 17.50 12.99
CA LYS A 100 7.32 18.14 12.28
C LYS A 100 8.57 18.34 13.15
N PHE A 101 8.37 18.59 14.43
CA PHE A 101 9.45 18.85 15.39
C PHE A 101 9.64 17.69 16.36
N ALA A 102 9.28 16.46 15.97
CA ALA A 102 9.57 15.29 16.79
C ALA A 102 11.08 15.16 17.06
N PRO A 103 11.48 14.76 18.28
CA PRO A 103 12.88 14.52 18.59
C PRO A 103 13.51 13.50 17.64
N GLN A 104 14.79 13.68 17.34
CA GLN A 104 15.56 12.75 16.49
C GLN A 104 16.52 11.91 17.32
N PRO A 105 16.59 10.58 17.07
CA PRO A 105 15.76 9.79 16.15
C PRO A 105 14.29 9.71 16.58
N ILE A 106 13.38 9.69 15.60
CA ILE A 106 11.94 9.63 15.88
C ILE A 106 11.61 8.25 16.48
N SER A 107 11.04 8.25 17.68
CA SER A 107 10.55 7.03 18.32
C SER A 107 9.11 6.74 17.91
N GLU A 108 8.68 5.48 18.02
CA GLU A 108 7.29 5.08 17.72
C GLU A 108 6.26 5.74 18.65
N SER A 109 6.71 6.23 19.80
CA SER A 109 5.88 6.93 20.78
C SER A 109 5.78 8.46 20.54
N SER A 110 6.45 8.96 19.52
CA SER A 110 6.48 10.40 19.21
C SER A 110 5.15 10.95 18.71
#